data_8fb1acf435a69b751f26b3d3b1b3e4a5
#
_entry.id   8fb1acf435a69b751f26b3d3b1b3e4a5
#
_cell.length_a   1.000
_cell.length_b   1.000
_cell.length_c   1.000
_cell.angle_alpha   90.00
_cell.angle_beta   90.00
_cell.angle_gamma   90.00
#
_symmetry.space_group_name_H-M   'P 1'
#
loop_
_entity.id
_entity.type
_entity.pdbx_description
1 polymer ?
#
loop_
_entity_poly.entity_id
_entity_poly.type
_entity_poly.pdbx_seq_one_letter_code
_entity_poly.pdbx_strand_id
1 'polypeptide(L)'
;MAVVINKLLPEFEAVATSGVKVSNDSHLGQTIVLFFYPKDNTPGCTTEAMQFRDKNKDFVKAGAVVFGVSRDNMKSHDSFKATLELPFELIADTEEKMCHMFGVVKNKIMYGKKVKGIERSTFLINEEGILTHEWRGLKVPGHVEEVLKAVKSLNALKKAA
;
A
#
# COMPACT_ATOMS: atom_id res chain seq x y z
N MET A 1 14.68 -10.07 3.49
CA MET A 1 14.52 -9.67 4.90
C MET A 1 13.11 -9.18 5.13
N ALA A 2 12.57 -9.45 6.30
CA ALA A 2 11.21 -9.02 6.64
C ALA A 2 11.21 -7.62 7.26
N VAL A 3 10.10 -6.90 7.08
CA VAL A 3 9.91 -5.60 7.74
C VAL A 3 9.66 -5.79 9.23
N VAL A 4 10.08 -4.82 10.03
CA VAL A 4 9.88 -4.80 11.48
C VAL A 4 9.35 -3.42 11.86
N ILE A 5 8.28 -3.39 12.67
CA ILE A 5 7.68 -2.14 13.14
C ILE A 5 8.70 -1.31 13.90
N ASN A 6 8.69 0.00 13.71
CA ASN A 6 9.60 0.97 14.30
C ASN A 6 11.08 0.84 13.86
N LYS A 7 11.30 0.17 12.74
CA LYS A 7 12.63 0.01 12.13
C LYS A 7 12.62 0.52 10.69
N LEU A 8 13.80 0.87 10.19
CA LEU A 8 13.99 1.20 8.79
C LEU A 8 13.60 -0.01 7.93
N LEU A 9 13.01 0.26 6.78
CA LEU A 9 12.70 -0.81 5.83
C LEU A 9 13.98 -1.43 5.29
N PRO A 10 13.98 -2.75 5.04
CA PRO A 10 15.04 -3.38 4.26
C PRO A 10 15.12 -2.73 2.88
N GLU A 11 16.29 -2.79 2.26
CA GLU A 11 16.47 -2.24 0.93
C GLU A 11 15.54 -2.91 -0.08
N PHE A 12 14.85 -2.11 -0.89
CA PHE A 12 13.94 -2.62 -1.93
C PHE A 12 13.86 -1.65 -3.11
N GLU A 13 13.41 -2.18 -4.23
CA GLU A 13 13.10 -1.41 -5.43
C GLU A 13 11.89 -2.05 -6.10
N ALA A 14 10.93 -1.23 -6.50
CA ALA A 14 9.71 -1.69 -7.16
C ALA A 14 9.33 -0.73 -8.28
N VAL A 15 8.55 -1.22 -9.25
CA VAL A 15 8.07 -0.41 -10.37
C VAL A 15 6.56 -0.28 -10.28
N ALA A 16 6.10 0.95 -10.38
CA ALA A 16 4.67 1.28 -10.37
C ALA A 16 4.22 1.72 -11.75
N THR A 17 2.91 1.91 -11.88
CA THR A 17 2.29 2.50 -13.07
C THR A 17 2.94 3.86 -13.38
N SER A 18 2.78 4.33 -14.62
CA SER A 18 3.36 5.61 -15.10
C SER A 18 4.89 5.65 -15.04
N GLY A 19 5.55 4.47 -14.98
CA GLY A 19 7.01 4.38 -14.93
C GLY A 19 7.62 4.84 -13.61
N VAL A 20 6.83 5.03 -12.58
CA VAL A 20 7.32 5.48 -11.27
C VAL A 20 8.08 4.35 -10.57
N LYS A 21 9.28 4.66 -10.09
CA LYS A 21 10.07 3.73 -9.29
C LYS A 21 9.92 4.06 -7.81
N VAL A 22 9.72 3.03 -7.00
CA VAL A 22 9.56 3.16 -5.56
C VAL A 22 10.67 2.39 -4.88
N SER A 23 11.42 3.05 -4.02
CA SER A 23 12.53 2.44 -3.27
C SER A 23 12.63 3.10 -1.90
N ASN A 24 13.59 2.65 -1.11
CA ASN A 24 13.86 3.25 0.20
C ASN A 24 14.12 4.76 0.13
N ASP A 25 14.71 5.23 -0.97
CA ASP A 25 15.16 6.61 -1.11
C ASP A 25 14.28 7.47 -2.02
N SER A 26 13.35 6.86 -2.77
CA SER A 26 12.59 7.57 -3.81
C SER A 26 11.63 8.62 -3.27
N HIS A 27 11.13 8.44 -2.05
CA HIS A 27 10.11 9.31 -1.47
C HIS A 27 10.47 9.80 -0.06
N LEU A 28 11.76 9.95 0.23
CA LEU A 28 12.20 10.54 1.50
C LEU A 28 11.61 11.94 1.66
N GLY A 29 11.18 12.26 2.85
CA GLY A 29 10.48 13.52 3.13
C GLY A 29 8.98 13.43 2.98
N GLN A 30 8.44 12.28 2.52
CA GLN A 30 7.01 12.03 2.45
C GLN A 30 6.65 10.79 3.24
N THR A 31 5.46 10.79 3.83
CA THR A 31 4.89 9.56 4.41
C THR A 31 4.37 8.70 3.26
N ILE A 32 4.70 7.43 3.26
CA ILE A 32 4.22 6.49 2.24
C ILE A 32 3.12 5.61 2.84
N VAL A 33 2.00 5.52 2.14
CA VAL A 33 0.92 4.58 2.45
C VAL A 33 0.97 3.48 1.41
N LEU A 34 1.22 2.24 1.86
CA LEU A 34 1.20 1.06 0.98
C LEU A 34 0.00 0.22 1.36
N PHE A 35 -0.97 0.06 0.46
CA PHE A 35 -2.06 -0.87 0.70
C PHE A 35 -1.93 -2.08 -0.21
N PHE A 36 -1.78 -3.24 0.42
CA PHE A 36 -1.66 -4.53 -0.27
C PHE A 36 -3.05 -5.14 -0.42
N TYR A 37 -3.38 -5.60 -1.62
CA TYR A 37 -4.68 -6.19 -1.90
C TYR A 37 -4.52 -7.41 -2.82
N PRO A 38 -5.50 -8.36 -2.77
CA PRO A 38 -5.37 -9.62 -3.49
C PRO A 38 -5.33 -9.53 -5.01
N LYS A 39 -6.23 -8.74 -5.62
CA LYS A 39 -6.33 -8.74 -7.08
C LYS A 39 -7.12 -7.56 -7.62
N ASP A 40 -6.65 -6.97 -8.73
CA ASP A 40 -7.37 -5.92 -9.47
C ASP A 40 -8.77 -6.41 -9.88
N ASN A 41 -9.71 -5.48 -9.98
CA ASN A 41 -11.07 -5.71 -10.47
C ASN A 41 -11.94 -6.66 -9.62
N THR A 42 -11.53 -6.96 -8.41
CA THR A 42 -12.38 -7.69 -7.45
C THR A 42 -13.19 -6.69 -6.63
N PRO A 43 -14.40 -7.06 -6.13
CA PRO A 43 -15.28 -6.10 -5.45
C PRO A 43 -14.67 -5.40 -4.25
N GLY A 44 -14.04 -6.13 -3.34
CA GLY A 44 -13.42 -5.55 -2.15
C GLY A 44 -12.23 -4.66 -2.46
N CYS A 45 -11.40 -5.06 -3.42
CA CYS A 45 -10.23 -4.30 -3.83
C CYS A 45 -10.64 -3.02 -4.58
N THR A 46 -11.69 -3.10 -5.39
CA THR A 46 -12.25 -1.94 -6.09
C THR A 46 -12.77 -0.92 -5.07
N THR A 47 -13.53 -1.38 -4.08
CA THR A 47 -14.07 -0.50 -3.02
C THR A 47 -12.94 0.18 -2.24
N GLU A 48 -11.94 -0.57 -1.84
CA GLU A 48 -10.79 -0.02 -1.10
C GLU A 48 -10.04 1.02 -1.93
N ALA A 49 -9.75 0.70 -3.19
CA ALA A 49 -9.06 1.63 -4.09
C ALA A 49 -9.85 2.93 -4.28
N MET A 50 -11.17 2.82 -4.45
CA MET A 50 -12.04 3.98 -4.60
C MET A 50 -12.08 4.85 -3.33
N GLN A 51 -12.05 4.23 -2.16
CA GLN A 51 -12.01 4.97 -0.90
C GLN A 51 -10.69 5.73 -0.72
N PHE A 52 -9.56 5.12 -1.07
CA PHE A 52 -8.27 5.82 -1.09
C PHE A 52 -8.27 6.94 -2.14
N ARG A 53 -8.86 6.68 -3.32
CA ARG A 53 -9.00 7.70 -4.37
C ARG A 53 -9.75 8.93 -3.85
N ASP A 54 -10.89 8.70 -3.22
CA ASP A 54 -11.77 9.78 -2.75
C ASP A 54 -11.12 10.60 -1.63
N LYS A 55 -10.17 10.04 -0.90
CA LYS A 55 -9.44 10.72 0.17
C LYS A 55 -8.03 11.15 -0.23
N ASN A 56 -7.64 10.93 -1.49
CA ASN A 56 -6.26 11.18 -1.92
C ASN A 56 -5.81 12.63 -1.67
N LYS A 57 -6.68 13.60 -1.93
CA LYS A 57 -6.35 15.02 -1.68
C LYS A 57 -5.99 15.26 -0.21
N ASP A 58 -6.70 14.60 0.70
CA ASP A 58 -6.44 14.73 2.13
C ASP A 58 -5.11 14.09 2.50
N PHE A 59 -4.76 12.95 1.90
CA PHE A 59 -3.46 12.32 2.10
C PHE A 59 -2.33 13.21 1.60
N VAL A 60 -2.44 13.75 0.39
CA VAL A 60 -1.44 14.65 -0.19
C VAL A 60 -1.28 15.90 0.69
N LYS A 61 -2.37 16.47 1.15
CA LYS A 61 -2.34 17.64 2.03
C LYS A 61 -1.64 17.33 3.36
N ALA A 62 -1.74 16.10 3.83
CA ALA A 62 -1.07 15.64 5.05
C ALA A 62 0.37 15.20 4.82
N GLY A 63 0.91 15.37 3.62
CA GLY A 63 2.30 15.04 3.29
C GLY A 63 2.53 13.57 2.94
N ALA A 64 1.48 12.86 2.52
CA ALA A 64 1.57 11.44 2.21
C ALA A 64 1.39 11.15 0.72
N VAL A 65 2.00 10.07 0.27
CA VAL A 65 1.78 9.48 -1.06
C VAL A 65 1.23 8.07 -0.88
N VAL A 66 0.20 7.73 -1.67
CA VAL A 66 -0.47 6.41 -1.60
C VAL A 66 -0.03 5.55 -2.76
N PHE A 67 0.28 4.28 -2.49
CA PHE A 67 0.52 3.26 -3.51
C PHE A 67 -0.30 2.02 -3.19
N GLY A 68 -0.99 1.49 -4.20
CA GLY A 68 -1.58 0.16 -4.10
C GLY A 68 -0.54 -0.88 -4.54
N VAL A 69 -0.58 -2.04 -3.94
CA VAL A 69 0.37 -3.13 -4.26
C VAL A 69 -0.40 -4.43 -4.42
N SER A 70 -0.21 -5.10 -5.54
CA SER A 70 -0.71 -6.45 -5.74
C SER A 70 0.23 -7.23 -6.66
N ARG A 71 -0.05 -8.53 -6.84
CA ARG A 71 0.73 -9.41 -7.71
C ARG A 71 0.31 -9.31 -9.19
N ASP A 72 -0.67 -8.47 -9.49
CA ASP A 72 -1.12 -8.25 -10.86
C ASP A 72 0.00 -7.61 -11.69
N ASN A 73 -0.03 -7.87 -13.01
CA ASN A 73 0.97 -7.29 -13.90
C ASN A 73 0.67 -5.82 -14.21
N MET A 74 1.62 -5.17 -14.87
CA MET A 74 1.51 -3.74 -15.18
C MET A 74 0.32 -3.44 -16.08
N LYS A 75 0.02 -4.31 -17.03
CA LYS A 75 -1.13 -4.13 -17.94
C LYS A 75 -2.45 -4.11 -17.18
N SER A 76 -2.61 -5.03 -16.23
CA SER A 76 -3.79 -5.08 -15.36
C SER A 76 -3.90 -3.82 -14.52
N HIS A 77 -2.80 -3.39 -13.92
CA HIS A 77 -2.74 -2.17 -13.11
C HIS A 77 -3.07 -0.91 -13.92
N ASP A 78 -2.55 -0.80 -15.13
CA ASP A 78 -2.84 0.35 -16.00
C ASP A 78 -4.34 0.43 -16.29
N SER A 79 -4.96 -0.71 -16.57
CA SER A 79 -6.40 -0.80 -16.82
C SER A 79 -7.22 -0.46 -15.58
N PHE A 80 -6.85 -1.01 -14.44
CA PHE A 80 -7.52 -0.77 -13.15
C PHE A 80 -7.44 0.70 -12.76
N LYS A 81 -6.25 1.28 -12.87
CA LYS A 81 -6.03 2.70 -12.60
C LYS A 81 -6.86 3.59 -13.51
N ALA A 82 -6.88 3.31 -14.81
CA ALA A 82 -7.64 4.09 -15.79
C ALA A 82 -9.15 3.99 -15.56
N THR A 83 -9.65 2.78 -15.32
CA THR A 83 -11.08 2.52 -15.11
C THR A 83 -11.61 3.26 -13.88
N LEU A 84 -10.86 3.25 -12.79
CA LEU A 84 -11.26 3.91 -11.54
C LEU A 84 -10.78 5.35 -11.44
N GLU A 85 -10.01 5.82 -12.39
CA GLU A 85 -9.42 7.17 -12.37
C GLU A 85 -8.63 7.40 -11.08
N LEU A 86 -7.75 6.44 -10.75
CA LEU A 86 -6.96 6.52 -9.52
C LEU A 86 -5.88 7.61 -9.65
N PRO A 87 -5.81 8.54 -8.69
CA PRO A 87 -4.80 9.62 -8.70
C PRO A 87 -3.45 9.20 -8.14
N PHE A 88 -3.29 7.95 -7.78
CA PHE A 88 -2.04 7.39 -7.26
C PHE A 88 -1.62 6.20 -8.12
N GLU A 89 -0.39 5.75 -7.93
CA GLU A 89 0.18 4.69 -8.73
C GLU A 89 0.00 3.32 -8.07
N LEU A 90 0.05 2.27 -8.89
CA LEU A 90 -0.07 0.89 -8.43
C LEU A 90 1.24 0.16 -8.70
N ILE A 91 1.78 -0.49 -7.68
CA ILE A 91 3.01 -1.27 -7.77
C ILE A 91 2.68 -2.68 -8.27
N ALA A 92 3.34 -3.09 -9.36
CA ALA A 92 3.19 -4.42 -9.93
C ALA A 92 4.24 -5.36 -9.30
N ASP A 93 3.84 -6.05 -8.24
CA ASP A 93 4.73 -6.96 -7.50
C ASP A 93 4.60 -8.40 -8.02
N THR A 94 4.85 -8.59 -9.32
CA THR A 94 4.64 -9.87 -9.99
C THR A 94 5.53 -11.00 -9.45
N GLU A 95 6.70 -10.66 -8.92
CA GLU A 95 7.62 -11.63 -8.32
C GLU A 95 7.41 -11.79 -6.82
N GLU A 96 6.40 -11.14 -6.25
CA GLU A 96 6.05 -11.21 -4.84
C GLU A 96 7.14 -10.73 -3.87
N LYS A 97 8.12 -9.95 -4.35
CA LYS A 97 9.22 -9.47 -3.51
C LYS A 97 8.73 -8.61 -2.35
N MET A 98 7.88 -7.63 -2.64
CA MET A 98 7.30 -6.77 -1.60
C MET A 98 6.31 -7.55 -0.73
N CYS A 99 5.51 -8.40 -1.34
CA CYS A 99 4.54 -9.22 -0.60
C CYS A 99 5.23 -10.11 0.43
N HIS A 100 6.38 -10.71 0.08
CA HIS A 100 7.16 -11.51 1.03
C HIS A 100 7.86 -10.64 2.07
N MET A 101 8.43 -9.51 1.66
CA MET A 101 9.11 -8.61 2.58
C MET A 101 8.16 -8.08 3.66
N PHE A 102 6.92 -7.76 3.28
CA PHE A 102 5.91 -7.27 4.23
C PHE A 102 5.11 -8.38 4.90
N GLY A 103 5.39 -9.64 4.55
CA GLY A 103 4.77 -10.79 5.21
C GLY A 103 3.28 -10.94 4.98
N VAL A 104 2.78 -10.54 3.81
CA VAL A 104 1.35 -10.58 3.50
C VAL A 104 0.94 -11.78 2.65
N VAL A 105 1.88 -12.64 2.29
CA VAL A 105 1.57 -13.89 1.57
C VAL A 105 1.09 -14.92 2.57
N LYS A 106 -0.14 -15.40 2.41
CA LYS A 106 -0.76 -16.36 3.33
C LYS A 106 -1.25 -17.60 2.59
N ASN A 107 -1.14 -18.73 3.24
CA ASN A 107 -1.70 -19.97 2.73
C ASN A 107 -3.20 -20.00 3.00
N LYS A 108 -3.98 -20.29 1.96
CA LYS A 108 -5.44 -20.39 2.05
C LYS A 108 -5.88 -21.71 1.46
N ILE A 109 -7.06 -22.18 1.86
CA ILE A 109 -7.71 -23.35 1.24
C ILE A 109 -8.90 -22.82 0.46
N MET A 110 -8.88 -23.03 -0.87
CA MET A 110 -10.00 -22.68 -1.75
C MET A 110 -10.39 -23.93 -2.54
N TYR A 111 -11.67 -24.29 -2.46
CA TYR A 111 -12.19 -25.48 -3.13
C TYR A 111 -11.37 -26.74 -2.83
N GLY A 112 -10.94 -26.92 -1.58
CA GLY A 112 -10.15 -28.06 -1.14
C GLY A 112 -8.67 -28.03 -1.55
N LYS A 113 -8.22 -26.98 -2.22
CA LYS A 113 -6.82 -26.83 -2.65
C LYS A 113 -6.09 -25.79 -1.84
N LYS A 114 -4.82 -26.05 -1.54
CA LYS A 114 -3.95 -25.07 -0.89
C LYS A 114 -3.51 -24.06 -1.92
N VAL A 115 -3.83 -22.78 -1.70
CA VAL A 115 -3.42 -21.68 -2.57
C VAL A 115 -2.74 -20.61 -1.71
N LYS A 116 -1.87 -19.83 -2.35
CA LYS A 116 -1.27 -18.66 -1.71
C LYS A 116 -2.11 -17.44 -2.07
N GLY A 117 -2.51 -16.68 -1.06
CA GLY A 117 -3.25 -15.44 -1.24
C GLY A 117 -2.54 -14.28 -0.54
N ILE A 118 -2.98 -13.07 -0.84
CA ILE A 118 -2.48 -11.88 -0.18
C ILE A 118 -3.45 -11.50 0.93
N GLU A 119 -2.92 -11.35 2.13
CA GLU A 119 -3.68 -10.83 3.27
C GLU A 119 -3.79 -9.30 3.08
N ARG A 120 -5.01 -8.81 2.98
CA ARG A 120 -5.26 -7.37 2.81
C ARG A 120 -4.64 -6.62 3.99
N SER A 121 -3.70 -5.73 3.70
CA SER A 121 -2.91 -5.06 4.73
C SER A 121 -2.52 -3.67 4.25
N THR A 122 -2.33 -2.76 5.20
CA THR A 122 -1.84 -1.40 4.91
C THR A 122 -0.69 -1.09 5.86
N PHE A 123 0.30 -0.38 5.33
CA PHE A 123 1.51 0.00 6.07
C PHE A 123 1.78 1.48 5.90
N LEU A 124 2.20 2.13 6.99
CA LEU A 124 2.68 3.51 6.95
C LEU A 124 4.18 3.54 7.16
N ILE A 125 4.88 4.19 6.25
CA ILE A 125 6.31 4.44 6.33
C ILE A 125 6.49 5.95 6.47
N ASN A 126 7.20 6.38 7.53
CA ASN A 126 7.37 7.81 7.78
C ASN A 126 8.39 8.43 6.82
N GLU A 127 8.63 9.73 6.96
CA GLU A 127 9.53 10.50 6.10
C GLU A 127 10.98 10.04 6.14
N GLU A 128 11.37 9.32 7.17
CA GLU A 128 12.72 8.79 7.36
C GLU A 128 12.88 7.35 6.88
N GLY A 129 11.81 6.74 6.35
CA GLY A 129 11.83 5.37 5.87
C GLY A 129 11.58 4.32 6.94
N ILE A 130 11.04 4.72 8.08
CA ILE A 130 10.72 3.81 9.20
C ILE A 130 9.27 3.36 9.11
N LEU A 131 9.03 2.06 9.26
CA LEU A 131 7.68 1.49 9.32
C LEU A 131 7.07 1.84 10.68
N THR A 132 6.04 2.69 10.69
CA THR A 132 5.44 3.16 11.94
C THR A 132 4.12 2.49 12.30
N HIS A 133 3.34 2.11 11.31
CA HIS A 133 2.02 1.51 11.53
C HIS A 133 1.79 0.35 10.57
N GLU A 134 1.06 -0.66 11.04
CA GLU A 134 0.61 -1.75 10.20
C GLU A 134 -0.82 -2.15 10.58
N TRP A 135 -1.62 -2.43 9.55
CA TRP A 135 -2.96 -3.01 9.67
C TRP A 135 -2.94 -4.30 8.86
N ARG A 136 -3.02 -5.44 9.52
CA ARG A 136 -2.98 -6.75 8.88
C ARG A 136 -4.33 -7.43 8.96
N GLY A 137 -4.72 -8.15 7.89
CA GLY A 137 -6.00 -8.83 7.86
C GLY A 137 -7.16 -7.89 8.06
N LEU A 138 -7.09 -6.70 7.48
CA LEU A 138 -8.06 -5.62 7.69
C LEU A 138 -9.37 -5.84 6.95
N LYS A 139 -10.40 -5.13 7.41
CA LYS A 139 -11.69 -5.03 6.73
C LYS A 139 -11.82 -3.63 6.14
N VAL A 140 -12.36 -3.55 4.93
CA VAL A 140 -12.42 -2.29 4.16
C VAL A 140 -13.25 -1.18 4.82
N PRO A 141 -14.46 -1.45 5.37
CA PRO A 141 -15.26 -0.37 5.96
C PRO A 141 -14.52 0.39 7.07
N GLY A 142 -14.42 1.71 6.93
CA GLY A 142 -13.78 2.59 7.91
C GLY A 142 -12.26 2.57 7.91
N HIS A 143 -11.64 1.71 7.10
CA HIS A 143 -10.19 1.53 7.12
C HIS A 143 -9.43 2.76 6.61
N VAL A 144 -9.82 3.30 5.46
CA VAL A 144 -9.10 4.43 4.83
C VAL A 144 -9.12 5.66 5.73
N GLU A 145 -10.23 5.91 6.42
CA GLU A 145 -10.33 7.01 7.37
C GLU A 145 -9.40 6.83 8.56
N GLU A 146 -9.27 5.60 9.04
CA GLU A 146 -8.34 5.24 10.12
C GLU A 146 -6.89 5.47 9.71
N VAL A 147 -6.54 5.09 8.49
CA VAL A 147 -5.20 5.32 7.93
C VAL A 147 -4.93 6.83 7.80
N LEU A 148 -5.89 7.58 7.28
CA LEU A 148 -5.76 9.03 7.14
C LEU A 148 -5.54 9.70 8.50
N LYS A 149 -6.27 9.26 9.50
CA LYS A 149 -6.11 9.77 10.87
C LYS A 149 -4.69 9.52 11.39
N ALA A 150 -4.15 8.34 11.14
CA ALA A 150 -2.77 8.01 11.54
C ALA A 150 -1.75 8.87 10.80
N VAL A 151 -1.94 9.12 9.50
CA VAL A 151 -1.08 10.01 8.72
C VAL A 151 -1.11 11.43 9.26
N LYS A 152 -2.29 11.94 9.58
CA LYS A 152 -2.45 13.28 10.17
C LYS A 152 -1.73 13.38 11.53
N SER A 153 -1.79 12.32 12.33
CA SER A 153 -1.08 12.26 13.62
C SER A 153 0.43 12.35 13.45
N LEU A 154 1.00 11.64 12.46
CA LEU A 154 2.42 11.73 12.14
C LEU A 154 2.82 13.14 11.70
N ASN A 155 1.99 13.78 10.86
CA ASN A 155 2.23 15.12 10.38
C ASN A 155 2.16 16.15 11.52
N ALA A 156 1.23 15.99 12.46
CA ALA A 156 1.10 16.84 13.63
C ALA A 156 2.31 16.73 14.56
N LEU A 157 2.81 15.52 14.80
CA LEU A 157 4.02 15.28 15.59
C LEU A 157 5.24 15.97 14.97
N LYS A 158 5.36 15.91 13.64
CA LYS A 158 6.43 16.60 12.92
C LYS A 158 6.36 18.10 13.13
N LYS A 159 5.17 18.71 13.02
CA LYS A 159 4.99 20.15 13.20
C LYS A 159 5.24 20.62 14.63
N ALA A 160 5.05 19.73 15.60
CA ALA A 160 5.26 20.02 17.02
C ALA A 160 6.73 19.88 17.46
N ALA A 161 7.55 19.21 16.63
CA ALA A 161 8.96 18.95 16.94
C ALA A 161 9.86 20.17 16.70
#